data_2fe46e45a5d7272b4d67208942694550
#
_entry.id   2fe46e45a5d7272b4d67208942694550
#
_cell.length_a   1.000
_cell.length_b   1.000
_cell.length_c   1.000
_cell.angle_alpha   90.00
_cell.angle_beta   90.00
_cell.angle_gamma   90.00
#
_symmetry.space_group_name_H-M   'P 1'
#
loop_
_entity.id
_entity.type
_entity.pdbx_description
1 polymer ?
#
loop_
_entity_poly.entity_id
_entity_poly.type
_entity_poly.pdbx_seq_one_letter_code
_entity_poly.pdbx_strand_id
1 'polypeptide(L)'
;MSLLTHTIWGKGSPLLLIHGFTGNRDAWSHLRPLLGGRYRVLAPDLPGHGESPITPETTFKGTVDQLLDLLDVQGLERVDVAGYSLGARVALALCLRAPERVGRLVLESGSPGLRRRRDRVDRRRDDGALAEVIERDGLETFVRRWEALPLFEGLRSLPEKLREGLHERRLSHRPEALAGSLRALSLGAQPSYWARLWTVRAPTLLLTGRRDEKFTGIARAMAAEMPLVWGHVFPGAGHAPHLESPEEWAQEVSSFLSAPWIERPLVDSELGSNQ
;
A
#
# COMPACT_ATOMS: atom_id res chain seq x y z
N MET A 1 -17.14 -15.15 4.49
CA MET A 1 -16.76 -13.72 4.62
C MET A 1 -17.37 -12.96 3.45
N SER A 2 -17.73 -11.68 3.61
CA SER A 2 -18.19 -10.88 2.48
C SER A 2 -17.01 -10.58 1.56
N LEU A 3 -17.22 -10.66 0.26
CA LEU A 3 -16.21 -10.33 -0.75
C LEU A 3 -15.91 -8.82 -0.70
N LEU A 4 -14.64 -8.45 -0.85
CA LEU A 4 -14.25 -7.06 -0.96
C LEU A 4 -14.84 -6.42 -2.23
N THR A 5 -15.43 -5.26 -2.09
CA THR A 5 -15.85 -4.45 -3.23
C THR A 5 -14.62 -4.04 -4.03
N HIS A 6 -14.69 -4.10 -5.35
CA HIS A 6 -13.53 -3.87 -6.20
C HIS A 6 -13.90 -3.29 -7.55
N THR A 7 -12.92 -2.81 -8.28
CA THR A 7 -13.01 -2.42 -9.67
C THR A 7 -11.99 -3.19 -10.50
N ILE A 8 -12.34 -3.45 -11.76
CA ILE A 8 -11.43 -4.06 -12.74
C ILE A 8 -11.36 -3.13 -13.94
N TRP A 9 -10.15 -2.89 -14.45
CA TRP A 9 -9.93 -2.10 -15.64
C TRP A 9 -8.65 -2.53 -16.37
N GLY A 10 -8.52 -2.11 -17.62
CA GLY A 10 -7.37 -2.45 -18.46
C GLY A 10 -7.42 -3.87 -19.03
N LYS A 11 -6.36 -4.25 -19.73
CA LYS A 11 -6.20 -5.56 -20.41
C LYS A 11 -4.76 -6.02 -20.26
N GLY A 12 -4.53 -7.34 -20.28
CA GLY A 12 -3.20 -7.93 -20.22
C GLY A 12 -2.92 -8.69 -18.94
N SER A 13 -1.69 -8.62 -18.43
CA SER A 13 -1.26 -9.36 -17.25
C SER A 13 -2.02 -8.92 -16.00
N PRO A 14 -2.42 -9.86 -15.11
CA PRO A 14 -3.15 -9.51 -13.91
C PRO A 14 -2.26 -8.77 -12.92
N LEU A 15 -2.75 -7.63 -12.42
CA LEU A 15 -2.10 -6.77 -11.43
C LEU A 15 -3.09 -6.39 -10.32
N LEU A 16 -2.78 -6.75 -9.09
CA LEU A 16 -3.53 -6.33 -7.90
C LEU A 16 -2.94 -5.03 -7.36
N LEU A 17 -3.76 -3.96 -7.31
CA LEU A 17 -3.36 -2.66 -6.74
C LEU A 17 -4.08 -2.41 -5.42
N ILE A 18 -3.33 -2.30 -4.31
CA ILE A 18 -3.86 -2.16 -2.96
C ILE A 18 -3.60 -0.75 -2.44
N HIS A 19 -4.67 0.00 -2.18
CA HIS A 19 -4.60 1.41 -1.76
C HIS A 19 -4.09 1.61 -0.32
N GLY A 20 -3.66 2.82 0.00
CA GLY A 20 -3.31 3.25 1.36
C GLY A 20 -4.54 3.60 2.21
N PHE A 21 -4.32 3.88 3.51
CA PHE A 21 -5.38 4.36 4.39
C PHE A 21 -6.01 5.65 3.83
N THR A 22 -7.32 5.80 3.96
CA THR A 22 -8.15 6.83 3.32
C THR A 22 -8.29 6.74 1.79
N GLY A 23 -7.72 5.72 1.16
CA GLY A 23 -7.96 5.41 -0.25
C GLY A 23 -9.18 4.51 -0.45
N ASN A 24 -9.45 4.15 -1.69
CA ASN A 24 -10.46 3.18 -2.10
C ASN A 24 -10.06 2.56 -3.46
N ARG A 25 -10.91 1.73 -4.04
CA ARG A 25 -10.71 1.09 -5.36
C ARG A 25 -10.38 2.05 -6.51
N ASP A 26 -10.74 3.34 -6.38
CA ASP A 26 -10.46 4.37 -7.39
C ASP A 26 -9.17 5.17 -7.12
N ALA A 27 -8.42 4.81 -6.07
CA ALA A 27 -7.17 5.49 -5.72
C ALA A 27 -6.15 5.49 -6.87
N TRP A 28 -6.22 4.50 -7.75
CA TRP A 28 -5.31 4.29 -8.87
C TRP A 28 -5.85 4.77 -10.23
N SER A 29 -7.00 5.47 -10.24
CA SER A 29 -7.68 5.86 -11.48
C SER A 29 -6.85 6.75 -12.40
N HIS A 30 -5.99 7.60 -11.83
CA HIS A 30 -5.06 8.47 -12.56
C HIS A 30 -3.99 7.69 -13.34
N LEU A 31 -3.69 6.44 -12.94
CA LEU A 31 -2.74 5.55 -13.63
C LEU A 31 -3.38 4.73 -14.77
N ARG A 32 -4.72 4.79 -14.96
CA ARG A 32 -5.38 4.02 -16.02
C ARG A 32 -4.80 4.28 -17.42
N PRO A 33 -4.52 5.54 -17.82
CA PRO A 33 -3.91 5.81 -19.13
C PRO A 33 -2.51 5.21 -19.29
N LEU A 34 -1.77 5.07 -18.19
CA LEU A 34 -0.38 4.61 -18.18
C LEU A 34 -0.26 3.09 -18.12
N LEU A 35 -1.17 2.43 -17.41
CA LEU A 35 -1.09 0.99 -17.13
C LEU A 35 -2.12 0.16 -17.92
N GLY A 36 -3.28 0.73 -18.29
CA GLY A 36 -4.44 -0.02 -18.77
C GLY A 36 -4.27 -0.74 -20.11
N GLY A 37 -3.25 -0.40 -20.86
CA GLY A 37 -2.90 -1.10 -22.10
C GLY A 37 -2.07 -2.39 -21.89
N ARG A 38 -1.49 -2.57 -20.72
CA ARG A 38 -0.57 -3.67 -20.38
C ARG A 38 -1.07 -4.59 -19.28
N TYR A 39 -1.87 -4.06 -18.36
CA TYR A 39 -2.31 -4.78 -17.17
C TYR A 39 -3.83 -4.81 -17.05
N ARG A 40 -4.37 -5.98 -16.73
CA ARG A 40 -5.72 -6.14 -16.20
C ARG A 40 -5.62 -5.90 -14.70
N VAL A 41 -5.96 -4.69 -14.28
CA VAL A 41 -5.86 -4.26 -12.88
C VAL A 41 -7.10 -4.68 -12.11
N LEU A 42 -6.89 -5.30 -10.95
CA LEU A 42 -7.86 -5.55 -9.89
C LEU A 42 -7.55 -4.62 -8.73
N ALA A 43 -8.46 -3.72 -8.37
CA ALA A 43 -8.28 -2.78 -7.27
C ALA A 43 -9.45 -2.90 -6.27
N PRO A 44 -9.22 -3.51 -5.08
CA PRO A 44 -10.24 -3.64 -4.05
C PRO A 44 -10.33 -2.42 -3.15
N ASP A 45 -11.48 -2.23 -2.53
CA ASP A 45 -11.64 -1.48 -1.29
C ASP A 45 -11.21 -2.36 -0.13
N LEU A 46 -10.22 -1.96 0.66
CA LEU A 46 -9.87 -2.66 1.89
C LEU A 46 -11.03 -2.56 2.92
N PRO A 47 -11.13 -3.47 3.90
CA PRO A 47 -12.18 -3.42 4.90
C PRO A 47 -12.32 -2.04 5.56
N GLY A 48 -13.54 -1.51 5.59
CA GLY A 48 -13.86 -0.20 6.14
C GLY A 48 -13.55 0.98 5.22
N HIS A 49 -13.09 0.72 3.99
CA HIS A 49 -12.89 1.74 2.96
C HIS A 49 -13.92 1.57 1.84
N GLY A 50 -14.27 2.68 1.18
CA GLY A 50 -15.24 2.68 0.10
C GLY A 50 -16.53 1.97 0.48
N GLU A 51 -16.88 0.94 -0.29
CA GLU A 51 -18.09 0.14 -0.05
C GLU A 51 -17.81 -1.20 0.67
N SER A 52 -16.54 -1.55 0.93
CA SER A 52 -16.23 -2.76 1.67
C SER A 52 -16.62 -2.64 3.14
N PRO A 53 -17.35 -3.63 3.68
CA PRO A 53 -17.77 -3.60 5.07
C PRO A 53 -16.59 -3.77 6.03
N ILE A 54 -16.79 -3.31 7.26
CA ILE A 54 -15.96 -3.61 8.42
C ILE A 54 -16.84 -4.28 9.46
N THR A 55 -16.31 -5.28 10.14
CA THR A 55 -17.00 -5.95 11.26
C THR A 55 -16.09 -6.01 12.47
N PRO A 56 -16.61 -6.26 13.69
CA PRO A 56 -15.78 -6.41 14.89
C PRO A 56 -14.72 -7.53 14.77
N GLU A 57 -14.98 -8.53 13.93
CA GLU A 57 -14.08 -9.67 13.67
C GLU A 57 -13.01 -9.35 12.62
N THR A 58 -13.07 -8.17 11.97
CA THR A 58 -12.08 -7.77 10.98
C THR A 58 -10.70 -7.63 11.65
N THR A 59 -9.74 -8.32 11.08
CA THR A 59 -8.33 -8.30 11.53
C THR A 59 -7.40 -8.07 10.35
N PHE A 60 -6.17 -7.65 10.65
CA PHE A 60 -5.13 -7.52 9.62
C PHE A 60 -4.92 -8.84 8.84
N LYS A 61 -4.90 -9.98 9.56
CA LYS A 61 -4.79 -11.31 8.93
C LYS A 61 -6.02 -11.64 8.09
N GLY A 62 -7.22 -11.41 8.62
CA GLY A 62 -8.49 -11.66 7.90
C GLY A 62 -8.61 -10.83 6.62
N THR A 63 -8.04 -9.62 6.59
CA THR A 63 -7.98 -8.81 5.37
C THR A 63 -7.15 -9.50 4.27
N VAL A 64 -6.05 -10.15 4.64
CA VAL A 64 -5.25 -10.92 3.69
C VAL A 64 -6.02 -12.14 3.18
N ASP A 65 -6.73 -12.85 4.07
CA ASP A 65 -7.56 -14.00 3.69
C ASP A 65 -8.70 -13.54 2.74
N GLN A 66 -9.34 -12.37 2.97
CA GLN A 66 -10.33 -11.79 2.04
C GLN A 66 -9.76 -11.43 0.66
N LEU A 67 -8.49 -11.01 0.58
CA LEU A 67 -7.85 -10.78 -0.71
C LEU A 67 -7.59 -12.10 -1.44
N LEU A 68 -7.23 -13.17 -0.74
CA LEU A 68 -7.10 -14.50 -1.35
C LEU A 68 -8.44 -14.98 -1.90
N ASP A 69 -9.53 -14.85 -1.12
CA ASP A 69 -10.89 -15.17 -1.56
C ASP A 69 -11.27 -14.35 -2.82
N LEU A 70 -10.89 -13.08 -2.86
CA LEU A 70 -11.13 -12.23 -4.02
C LEU A 70 -10.37 -12.73 -5.26
N LEU A 71 -9.10 -13.11 -5.11
CA LEU A 71 -8.32 -13.68 -6.22
C LEU A 71 -8.95 -14.99 -6.72
N ASP A 72 -9.43 -15.84 -5.82
CA ASP A 72 -10.09 -17.10 -6.18
C ASP A 72 -11.38 -16.87 -6.98
N VAL A 73 -12.23 -15.94 -6.52
CA VAL A 73 -13.47 -15.56 -7.23
C VAL A 73 -13.17 -14.96 -8.61
N GLN A 74 -12.04 -14.26 -8.76
CA GLN A 74 -11.61 -13.69 -10.05
C GLN A 74 -10.88 -14.70 -10.95
N GLY A 75 -10.69 -15.94 -10.51
CA GLY A 75 -9.96 -16.99 -11.23
C GLY A 75 -8.48 -16.67 -11.41
N LEU A 76 -7.90 -15.93 -10.48
CA LEU A 76 -6.50 -15.50 -10.53
C LEU A 76 -5.65 -16.40 -9.62
N GLU A 77 -5.06 -17.45 -10.18
CA GLU A 77 -4.17 -18.35 -9.44
C GLU A 77 -2.90 -17.63 -8.95
N ARG A 78 -2.34 -16.76 -9.79
CA ARG A 78 -1.15 -15.97 -9.49
C ARG A 78 -1.27 -14.58 -10.08
N VAL A 79 -0.83 -13.55 -9.35
CA VAL A 79 -0.96 -12.15 -9.73
C VAL A 79 0.26 -11.35 -9.28
N ASP A 80 0.65 -10.35 -10.07
CA ASP A 80 1.58 -9.33 -9.58
C ASP A 80 0.84 -8.39 -8.63
N VAL A 81 1.52 -7.92 -7.59
CA VAL A 81 0.89 -7.14 -6.52
C VAL A 81 1.65 -5.84 -6.31
N ALA A 82 0.96 -4.72 -6.34
CA ALA A 82 1.51 -3.44 -5.91
C ALA A 82 0.64 -2.85 -4.80
N GLY A 83 1.27 -2.34 -3.75
CA GLY A 83 0.57 -1.72 -2.63
C GLY A 83 1.24 -0.44 -2.17
N TYR A 84 0.42 0.53 -1.74
CA TYR A 84 0.87 1.79 -1.19
C TYR A 84 0.60 1.87 0.32
N SER A 85 1.59 2.23 1.13
CA SER A 85 1.47 2.50 2.56
C SER A 85 0.78 1.37 3.34
N LEU A 86 -0.49 1.50 3.77
CA LEU A 86 -1.30 0.41 4.32
C LEU A 86 -1.38 -0.76 3.33
N GLY A 87 -1.64 -0.47 2.05
CA GLY A 87 -1.70 -1.47 0.99
C GLY A 87 -0.38 -2.23 0.80
N ALA A 88 0.76 -1.56 0.93
CA ALA A 88 2.07 -2.21 0.88
C ALA A 88 2.28 -3.17 2.07
N ARG A 89 1.78 -2.81 3.26
CA ARG A 89 1.80 -3.69 4.43
C ARG A 89 0.96 -4.95 4.22
N VAL A 90 -0.22 -4.79 3.62
CA VAL A 90 -1.13 -5.89 3.29
C VAL A 90 -0.54 -6.74 2.15
N ALA A 91 0.05 -6.13 1.11
CA ALA A 91 0.72 -6.82 0.01
C ALA A 91 1.88 -7.71 0.49
N LEU A 92 2.73 -7.19 1.39
CA LEU A 92 3.79 -7.98 2.02
C LEU A 92 3.23 -9.16 2.81
N ALA A 93 2.16 -8.93 3.58
CA ALA A 93 1.51 -9.98 4.35
C ALA A 93 0.88 -11.06 3.45
N LEU A 94 0.27 -10.67 2.33
CA LEU A 94 -0.26 -11.57 1.31
C LEU A 94 0.86 -12.45 0.73
N CYS A 95 1.98 -11.85 0.33
CA CYS A 95 3.14 -12.57 -0.18
C CYS A 95 3.72 -13.56 0.84
N LEU A 96 3.78 -13.18 2.11
CA LEU A 96 4.25 -14.06 3.19
C LEU A 96 3.24 -15.16 3.58
N ARG A 97 1.95 -14.97 3.31
CA ARG A 97 0.87 -15.92 3.62
C ARG A 97 0.68 -16.95 2.53
N ALA A 98 0.80 -16.54 1.28
CA ALA A 98 0.58 -17.36 0.10
C ALA A 98 1.59 -16.97 -1.02
N PRO A 99 2.87 -17.34 -0.85
CA PRO A 99 3.94 -16.93 -1.76
C PRO A 99 3.72 -17.42 -3.21
N GLU A 100 3.04 -18.54 -3.40
CA GLU A 100 2.67 -19.09 -4.70
C GLU A 100 1.67 -18.22 -5.47
N ARG A 101 0.89 -17.40 -4.77
CA ARG A 101 -0.14 -16.53 -5.34
C ARG A 101 0.43 -15.19 -5.85
N VAL A 102 1.66 -14.84 -5.45
CA VAL A 102 2.31 -13.57 -5.81
C VAL A 102 3.40 -13.80 -6.82
N GLY A 103 3.28 -13.18 -8.00
CA GLY A 103 4.28 -13.19 -9.05
C GLY A 103 5.47 -12.30 -8.69
N ARG A 104 5.21 -11.01 -8.71
CA ARG A 104 6.13 -9.94 -8.30
C ARG A 104 5.45 -9.02 -7.31
N LEU A 105 6.25 -8.37 -6.49
CA LEU A 105 5.76 -7.54 -5.39
C LEU A 105 6.31 -6.12 -5.51
N VAL A 106 5.44 -5.11 -5.50
CA VAL A 106 5.82 -3.70 -5.45
C VAL A 106 5.32 -3.10 -4.14
N LEU A 107 6.22 -2.57 -3.34
CA LEU A 107 5.91 -2.01 -2.03
C LEU A 107 6.28 -0.52 -2.00
N GLU A 108 5.29 0.34 -2.12
CA GLU A 108 5.47 1.78 -2.05
C GLU A 108 5.25 2.28 -0.63
N SER A 109 6.26 2.92 -0.05
CA SER A 109 6.23 3.55 1.28
C SER A 109 5.65 2.62 2.36
N GLY A 110 6.03 1.34 2.30
CA GLY A 110 5.54 0.28 3.17
C GLY A 110 6.41 0.05 4.41
N SER A 111 5.92 -0.83 5.30
CA SER A 111 6.64 -1.25 6.49
C SER A 111 6.36 -2.72 6.81
N PRO A 112 7.36 -3.52 7.22
CA PRO A 112 7.14 -4.89 7.67
C PRO A 112 6.62 -4.95 9.12
N GLY A 113 6.17 -3.82 9.67
CA GLY A 113 5.62 -3.73 11.02
C GLY A 113 6.63 -3.25 12.07
N LEU A 114 6.14 -3.00 13.27
CA LEU A 114 6.94 -2.54 14.39
C LEU A 114 7.64 -3.71 15.09
N ARG A 115 8.97 -3.62 15.27
CA ARG A 115 9.77 -4.70 15.87
C ARG A 115 9.40 -4.95 17.33
N ARG A 116 9.30 -3.88 18.15
CA ARG A 116 9.10 -3.97 19.58
C ARG A 116 7.63 -4.07 19.95
N ARG A 117 7.30 -4.94 20.92
CA ARG A 117 5.93 -5.07 21.43
C ARG A 117 5.38 -3.75 22.00
N ARG A 118 6.23 -3.01 22.71
CA ARG A 118 5.85 -1.70 23.27
C ARG A 118 5.40 -0.73 22.19
N ASP A 119 6.18 -0.58 21.11
CA ASP A 119 5.85 0.33 20.02
C ASP A 119 4.51 -0.04 19.35
N ARG A 120 4.20 -1.36 19.28
CA ARG A 120 2.90 -1.83 18.78
C ARG A 120 1.75 -1.47 19.72
N VAL A 121 1.96 -1.52 21.03
CA VAL A 121 0.95 -1.14 22.02
C VAL A 121 0.70 0.36 21.94
N ASP A 122 1.76 1.17 21.95
CA ASP A 122 1.68 2.63 21.85
C ASP A 122 0.98 3.03 20.55
N ARG A 123 1.37 2.43 19.43
CA ARG A 123 0.74 2.71 18.13
C ARG A 123 -0.75 2.32 18.10
N ARG A 124 -1.17 1.22 18.70
CA ARG A 124 -2.60 0.87 18.77
C ARG A 124 -3.40 1.88 19.57
N ARG A 125 -2.83 2.37 20.70
CA ARG A 125 -3.46 3.43 21.49
C ARG A 125 -3.62 4.70 20.67
N ASP A 126 -2.57 5.13 19.96
CA ASP A 126 -2.56 6.36 19.19
C ASP A 126 -3.52 6.28 17.98
N ASP A 127 -3.54 5.15 17.26
CA ASP A 127 -4.50 4.91 16.17
C ASP A 127 -5.94 4.79 16.72
N GLY A 128 -6.13 4.24 17.93
CA GLY A 128 -7.41 4.21 18.62
C GLY A 128 -7.93 5.62 18.94
N ALA A 129 -7.08 6.48 19.50
CA ALA A 129 -7.42 7.86 19.77
C ALA A 129 -7.77 8.65 18.48
N LEU A 130 -7.05 8.37 17.38
CA LEU A 130 -7.35 8.97 16.09
C LEU A 130 -8.68 8.47 15.51
N ALA A 131 -9.02 7.19 15.72
CA ALA A 131 -10.33 6.65 15.35
C ALA A 131 -11.48 7.29 16.15
N GLU A 132 -11.28 7.59 17.45
CA GLU A 132 -12.24 8.35 18.26
C GLU A 132 -12.46 9.78 17.74
N VAL A 133 -11.42 10.42 17.19
CA VAL A 133 -11.57 11.73 16.52
C VAL A 133 -12.50 11.63 15.31
N ILE A 134 -12.37 10.57 14.50
CA ILE A 134 -13.27 10.35 13.36
C ILE A 134 -14.73 10.20 13.82
N GLU A 135 -14.95 9.42 14.87
CA GLU A 135 -16.29 9.10 15.37
C GLU A 135 -16.94 10.30 16.07
N ARG A 136 -16.19 11.07 16.86
CA ARG A 136 -16.68 12.18 17.67
C ARG A 136 -16.74 13.50 16.92
N ASP A 137 -15.64 13.84 16.20
CA ASP A 137 -15.45 15.16 15.60
C ASP A 137 -15.81 15.16 14.10
N GLY A 138 -16.13 13.99 13.54
CA GLY A 138 -16.53 13.80 12.16
C GLY A 138 -15.36 13.70 11.19
N LEU A 139 -15.68 13.18 10.00
CA LEU A 139 -14.70 12.86 8.97
C LEU A 139 -14.00 14.12 8.40
N GLU A 140 -14.72 15.24 8.26
CA GLU A 140 -14.16 16.49 7.76
C GLU A 140 -13.03 17.02 8.66
N THR A 141 -13.25 17.01 9.98
CA THR A 141 -12.25 17.42 10.96
C THR A 141 -11.03 16.52 10.92
N PHE A 142 -11.25 15.21 10.81
CA PHE A 142 -10.18 14.23 10.65
C PHE A 142 -9.40 14.47 9.35
N VAL A 143 -10.08 14.56 8.20
CA VAL A 143 -9.43 14.70 6.88
C VAL A 143 -8.58 15.96 6.83
N ARG A 144 -9.07 17.09 7.34
CA ARG A 144 -8.29 18.34 7.42
C ARG A 144 -7.00 18.17 8.23
N ARG A 145 -7.06 17.49 9.40
CA ARG A 145 -5.89 17.19 10.23
C ARG A 145 -4.95 16.20 9.53
N TRP A 146 -5.51 15.19 8.88
CA TRP A 146 -4.77 14.18 8.16
C TRP A 146 -3.96 14.77 7.00
N GLU A 147 -4.58 15.60 6.19
CA GLU A 147 -3.93 16.29 5.05
C GLU A 147 -2.86 17.29 5.48
N ALA A 148 -2.97 17.83 6.70
CA ALA A 148 -1.98 18.74 7.25
C ALA A 148 -0.71 18.05 7.77
N LEU A 149 -0.69 16.72 7.89
CA LEU A 149 0.49 15.99 8.37
C LEU A 149 1.70 16.25 7.46
N PRO A 150 2.91 16.43 8.03
CA PRO A 150 4.14 16.59 7.26
C PRO A 150 4.39 15.48 6.23
N LEU A 151 3.90 14.28 6.53
CA LEU A 151 3.96 13.10 5.65
C LEU A 151 3.35 13.36 4.26
N PHE A 152 2.35 14.25 4.17
CA PHE A 152 1.62 14.56 2.94
C PHE A 152 1.95 15.95 2.37
N GLU A 153 3.04 16.56 2.81
CA GLU A 153 3.44 17.88 2.32
C GLU A 153 3.62 17.92 0.80
N GLY A 154 4.18 16.86 0.21
CA GLY A 154 4.36 16.73 -1.24
C GLY A 154 3.04 16.78 -2.03
N LEU A 155 1.93 16.33 -1.45
CA LEU A 155 0.63 16.37 -2.10
C LEU A 155 0.07 17.79 -2.28
N ARG A 156 0.59 18.78 -1.55
CA ARG A 156 0.16 20.19 -1.68
C ARG A 156 0.57 20.81 -3.03
N SER A 157 1.61 20.27 -3.67
CA SER A 157 2.09 20.72 -4.98
C SER A 157 1.39 20.05 -6.16
N LEU A 158 0.48 19.08 -5.91
CA LEU A 158 -0.29 18.44 -6.96
C LEU A 158 -1.26 19.43 -7.64
N PRO A 159 -1.61 19.20 -8.91
CA PRO A 159 -2.66 19.97 -9.59
C PRO A 159 -3.94 20.02 -8.76
N GLU A 160 -4.60 21.18 -8.74
CA GLU A 160 -5.79 21.46 -7.90
C GLU A 160 -6.87 20.39 -8.06
N LYS A 161 -7.23 20.05 -9.28
CA LYS A 161 -8.23 19.02 -9.58
C LYS A 161 -7.88 17.66 -8.94
N LEU A 162 -6.59 17.30 -8.89
CA LEU A 162 -6.17 16.05 -8.27
C LEU A 162 -6.25 16.13 -6.75
N ARG A 163 -5.89 17.28 -6.16
CA ARG A 163 -6.04 17.53 -4.71
C ARG A 163 -7.49 17.49 -4.27
N GLU A 164 -8.38 18.16 -5.02
CA GLU A 164 -9.83 18.14 -4.77
C GLU A 164 -10.38 16.70 -4.85
N GLY A 165 -10.06 15.95 -5.90
CA GLY A 165 -10.48 14.56 -6.01
C GLY A 165 -9.95 13.65 -4.91
N LEU A 166 -8.74 13.91 -4.37
CA LEU A 166 -8.21 13.21 -3.20
C LEU A 166 -9.00 13.58 -1.93
N HIS A 167 -9.31 14.85 -1.74
CA HIS A 167 -10.08 15.36 -0.61
C HIS A 167 -11.51 14.78 -0.62
N GLU A 168 -12.21 14.87 -1.74
CA GLU A 168 -13.55 14.30 -1.92
C GLU A 168 -13.57 12.79 -1.65
N ARG A 169 -12.59 12.04 -2.16
CA ARG A 169 -12.46 10.60 -1.90
C ARG A 169 -12.31 10.31 -0.40
N ARG A 170 -11.52 11.10 0.33
CA ARG A 170 -11.37 10.96 1.78
C ARG A 170 -12.67 11.21 2.52
N LEU A 171 -13.44 12.22 2.07
CA LEU A 171 -14.75 12.57 2.65
C LEU A 171 -15.86 11.58 2.27
N SER A 172 -15.69 10.78 1.23
CA SER A 172 -16.70 9.80 0.80
C SER A 172 -16.77 8.54 1.66
N HIS A 173 -15.84 8.36 2.60
CA HIS A 173 -15.89 7.22 3.51
C HIS A 173 -17.00 7.33 4.55
N ARG A 174 -17.44 6.18 5.06
CA ARG A 174 -18.33 6.10 6.23
C ARG A 174 -17.46 6.26 7.49
N PRO A 175 -17.72 7.25 8.35
CA PRO A 175 -16.86 7.55 9.51
C PRO A 175 -16.58 6.33 10.39
N GLU A 176 -17.62 5.60 10.78
CA GLU A 176 -17.51 4.45 11.66
C GLU A 176 -16.73 3.30 11.00
N ALA A 177 -16.90 3.13 9.69
CA ALA A 177 -16.18 2.11 8.94
C ALA A 177 -14.68 2.44 8.83
N LEU A 178 -14.34 3.70 8.54
CA LEU A 178 -12.95 4.16 8.47
C LEU A 178 -12.26 4.09 9.84
N ALA A 179 -12.96 4.48 10.91
CA ALA A 179 -12.46 4.37 12.29
C ALA A 179 -12.23 2.90 12.68
N GLY A 180 -13.16 2.01 12.33
CA GLY A 180 -13.01 0.56 12.51
C GLY A 180 -11.81 0.01 11.77
N SER A 181 -11.61 0.43 10.51
CA SER A 181 -10.44 0.06 9.71
C SER A 181 -9.13 0.53 10.34
N LEU A 182 -9.09 1.76 10.84
CA LEU A 182 -7.90 2.30 11.50
C LEU A 182 -7.49 1.46 12.72
N ARG A 183 -8.46 0.97 13.50
CA ARG A 183 -8.21 0.06 14.63
C ARG A 183 -7.77 -1.34 14.17
N ALA A 184 -8.52 -1.95 13.25
CA ALA A 184 -8.30 -3.32 12.79
C ALA A 184 -7.00 -3.46 11.99
N LEU A 185 -6.68 -2.46 11.15
CA LEU A 185 -5.50 -2.45 10.27
C LEU A 185 -4.38 -1.54 10.78
N SER A 186 -4.43 -1.12 12.04
CA SER A 186 -3.37 -0.37 12.71
C SER A 186 -2.00 -1.01 12.47
N LEU A 187 -0.97 -0.18 12.31
CA LEU A 187 0.42 -0.70 12.29
C LEU A 187 0.77 -1.41 13.62
N GLY A 188 0.08 -1.06 14.70
CA GLY A 188 0.18 -1.74 15.98
C GLY A 188 -0.55 -3.09 16.03
N ALA A 189 -1.57 -3.31 15.19
CA ALA A 189 -2.28 -4.58 15.06
C ALA A 189 -1.55 -5.56 14.11
N GLN A 190 -0.76 -5.03 13.18
CA GLN A 190 0.03 -5.82 12.25
C GLN A 190 1.12 -6.62 13.00
N PRO A 191 1.29 -7.92 12.71
CA PRO A 191 2.47 -8.66 13.14
C PRO A 191 3.76 -8.05 12.60
N SER A 192 4.86 -8.20 13.33
CA SER A 192 6.18 -7.84 12.80
C SER A 192 6.66 -8.91 11.83
N TYR A 193 6.94 -8.51 10.60
CA TYR A 193 7.45 -9.40 9.55
C TYR A 193 8.95 -9.29 9.34
N TRP A 194 9.66 -8.48 10.10
CA TRP A 194 11.10 -8.29 9.99
C TRP A 194 11.88 -9.61 9.96
N ALA A 195 11.61 -10.50 10.90
CA ALA A 195 12.28 -11.81 10.98
C ALA A 195 11.86 -12.78 9.85
N ARG A 196 10.97 -12.39 8.97
CA ARG A 196 10.48 -13.19 7.85
C ARG A 196 10.85 -12.63 6.47
N LEU A 197 11.45 -11.44 6.39
CA LEU A 197 11.78 -10.80 5.10
C LEU A 197 12.68 -11.68 4.23
N TRP A 198 13.61 -12.41 4.83
CA TRP A 198 14.48 -13.35 4.12
C TRP A 198 13.74 -14.52 3.47
N THR A 199 12.47 -14.77 3.85
CA THR A 199 11.64 -15.83 3.24
C THR A 199 10.84 -15.34 2.04
N VAL A 200 10.82 -14.04 1.74
CA VAL A 200 10.13 -13.49 0.57
C VAL A 200 10.85 -13.94 -0.70
N ARG A 201 10.18 -14.80 -1.49
CA ARG A 201 10.73 -15.35 -2.74
C ARG A 201 10.29 -14.60 -3.99
N ALA A 202 9.19 -13.84 -3.89
CA ALA A 202 8.75 -12.99 -4.99
C ALA A 202 9.79 -11.88 -5.23
N PRO A 203 10.24 -11.64 -6.46
CA PRO A 203 11.00 -10.45 -6.80
C PRO A 203 10.26 -9.22 -6.29
N THR A 204 10.94 -8.35 -5.57
CA THR A 204 10.31 -7.22 -4.88
C THR A 204 10.94 -5.90 -5.29
N LEU A 205 10.11 -4.92 -5.65
CA LEU A 205 10.50 -3.55 -5.88
C LEU A 205 10.04 -2.68 -4.70
N LEU A 206 10.98 -1.99 -4.07
CA LEU A 206 10.72 -1.02 -3.00
C LEU A 206 10.73 0.39 -3.58
N LEU A 207 9.62 1.13 -3.43
CA LEU A 207 9.46 2.48 -3.93
C LEU A 207 9.29 3.46 -2.77
N THR A 208 10.04 4.56 -2.78
CA THR A 208 9.93 5.64 -1.78
C THR A 208 10.24 6.99 -2.42
N GLY A 209 9.73 8.06 -1.83
CA GLY A 209 10.15 9.42 -2.21
C GLY A 209 11.28 9.91 -1.32
N ARG A 210 12.22 10.67 -1.90
CA ARG A 210 13.39 11.21 -1.18
C ARG A 210 13.01 12.09 0.02
N ARG A 211 11.87 12.81 -0.08
CA ARG A 211 11.36 13.67 1.00
C ARG A 211 10.77 12.88 2.17
N ASP A 212 10.51 11.58 1.98
CA ASP A 212 10.07 10.68 3.06
C ASP A 212 11.25 9.88 3.61
N GLU A 213 12.12 10.56 4.35
CA GLU A 213 13.33 9.96 4.93
C GLU A 213 13.01 8.72 5.79
N LYS A 214 11.90 8.77 6.52
CA LYS A 214 11.47 7.66 7.38
C LYS A 214 11.23 6.37 6.58
N PHE A 215 10.42 6.45 5.53
CA PHE A 215 10.09 5.25 4.75
C PHE A 215 11.23 4.85 3.81
N THR A 216 12.07 5.80 3.37
CA THR A 216 13.33 5.51 2.68
C THR A 216 14.29 4.73 3.58
N GLY A 217 14.41 5.12 4.86
CA GLY A 217 15.19 4.36 5.85
C GLY A 217 14.64 2.97 6.12
N ILE A 218 13.30 2.82 6.19
CA ILE A 218 12.66 1.51 6.33
C ILE A 218 12.91 0.64 5.09
N ALA A 219 12.78 1.19 3.89
CA ALA A 219 13.02 0.46 2.64
C ALA A 219 14.47 -0.04 2.54
N ARG A 220 15.46 0.79 2.90
CA ARG A 220 16.87 0.37 3.00
C ARG A 220 17.07 -0.81 3.96
N ALA A 221 16.46 -0.71 5.15
CA ALA A 221 16.53 -1.78 6.13
C ALA A 221 15.82 -3.07 5.67
N MET A 222 14.73 -2.96 4.90
CA MET A 222 14.07 -4.10 4.27
C MET A 222 14.95 -4.73 3.19
N ALA A 223 15.57 -3.91 2.33
CA ALA A 223 16.43 -4.37 1.27
C ALA A 223 17.62 -5.21 1.78
N ALA A 224 18.15 -4.85 2.95
CA ALA A 224 19.23 -5.63 3.59
C ALA A 224 18.82 -7.04 4.05
N GLU A 225 17.53 -7.29 4.22
CA GLU A 225 16.98 -8.56 4.74
C GLU A 225 16.29 -9.41 3.65
N MET A 226 16.00 -8.84 2.48
CA MET A 226 15.24 -9.50 1.41
C MET A 226 16.17 -10.08 0.35
N PRO A 227 15.93 -11.33 -0.13
CA PRO A 227 16.86 -11.99 -1.05
C PRO A 227 16.80 -11.49 -2.50
N LEU A 228 15.62 -11.07 -2.96
CA LEU A 228 15.35 -10.65 -4.34
C LEU A 228 14.68 -9.28 -4.33
N VAL A 229 15.47 -8.23 -4.21
CA VAL A 229 14.95 -6.87 -3.99
C VAL A 229 15.65 -5.84 -4.87
N TRP A 230 14.86 -4.92 -5.41
CA TRP A 230 15.27 -3.71 -6.11
C TRP A 230 14.68 -2.51 -5.38
N GLY A 231 15.25 -1.35 -5.58
CA GLY A 231 14.73 -0.14 -4.96
C GLY A 231 14.85 1.05 -5.87
N HIS A 232 13.84 1.92 -5.84
CA HIS A 232 13.87 3.21 -6.51
C HIS A 232 13.40 4.32 -5.56
N VAL A 233 14.17 5.41 -5.51
CA VAL A 233 13.89 6.59 -4.70
C VAL A 233 13.58 7.76 -5.60
N PHE A 234 12.31 8.18 -5.66
CA PHE A 234 11.86 9.30 -6.46
C PHE A 234 12.41 10.63 -5.91
N PRO A 235 13.27 11.35 -6.65
CA PRO A 235 13.98 12.51 -6.11
C PRO A 235 13.04 13.65 -5.68
N GLY A 236 11.95 13.85 -6.41
CA GLY A 236 10.98 14.92 -6.20
C GLY A 236 9.78 14.57 -5.33
N ALA A 237 9.62 13.30 -4.94
CA ALA A 237 8.43 12.84 -4.24
C ALA A 237 8.62 12.71 -2.73
N GLY A 238 7.48 12.71 -2.02
CA GLY A 238 7.32 12.37 -0.60
C GLY A 238 6.76 10.97 -0.42
N HIS A 239 5.69 10.86 0.39
CA HIS A 239 5.12 9.57 0.80
C HIS A 239 4.32 8.84 -0.29
N ALA A 240 3.86 9.54 -1.33
CA ALA A 240 2.99 9.01 -2.36
C ALA A 240 3.54 9.20 -3.79
N PRO A 241 4.70 8.59 -4.15
CA PRO A 241 5.28 8.68 -5.48
C PRO A 241 4.32 8.44 -6.63
N HIS A 242 3.36 7.49 -6.50
CA HIS A 242 2.34 7.23 -7.52
C HIS A 242 1.45 8.44 -7.84
N LEU A 243 1.29 9.39 -6.90
CA LEU A 243 0.56 10.65 -7.10
C LEU A 243 1.47 11.79 -7.48
N GLU A 244 2.68 11.82 -6.93
CA GLU A 244 3.63 12.94 -7.06
C GLU A 244 4.48 12.84 -8.33
N SER A 245 4.69 11.63 -8.87
CA SER A 245 5.47 11.33 -10.08
C SER A 245 4.84 10.16 -10.86
N PRO A 246 3.59 10.26 -11.33
CA PRO A 246 2.82 9.11 -11.83
C PRO A 246 3.42 8.48 -13.11
N GLU A 247 4.02 9.26 -14.01
CA GLU A 247 4.64 8.76 -15.23
C GLU A 247 5.90 7.94 -14.90
N GLU A 248 6.80 8.48 -14.07
CA GLU A 248 8.01 7.81 -13.61
C GLU A 248 7.64 6.54 -12.82
N TRP A 249 6.64 6.65 -11.92
CA TRP A 249 6.14 5.49 -11.17
C TRP A 249 5.65 4.38 -12.11
N ALA A 250 4.84 4.71 -13.10
CA ALA A 250 4.30 3.74 -14.05
C ALA A 250 5.42 3.12 -14.92
N GLN A 251 6.43 3.89 -15.28
CA GLN A 251 7.61 3.40 -16.01
C GLN A 251 8.40 2.42 -15.15
N GLU A 252 8.76 2.77 -13.92
CA GLU A 252 9.54 1.91 -13.02
C GLU A 252 8.80 0.60 -12.72
N VAL A 253 7.53 0.68 -12.38
CA VAL A 253 6.70 -0.50 -12.11
C VAL A 253 6.57 -1.37 -13.37
N SER A 254 6.27 -0.78 -14.54
CA SER A 254 6.14 -1.55 -15.78
C SER A 254 7.45 -2.20 -16.20
N SER A 255 8.57 -1.51 -16.04
CA SER A 255 9.90 -2.06 -16.33
C SER A 255 10.21 -3.25 -15.43
N PHE A 256 9.95 -3.11 -14.14
CA PHE A 256 10.12 -4.19 -13.16
C PHE A 256 9.19 -5.39 -13.43
N LEU A 257 7.91 -5.15 -13.69
CA LEU A 257 6.92 -6.21 -13.90
C LEU A 257 7.12 -6.94 -15.25
N SER A 258 7.73 -6.33 -16.25
CA SER A 258 8.00 -6.93 -17.57
C SER A 258 9.43 -7.48 -17.73
N ALA A 259 10.33 -7.21 -16.79
CA ALA A 259 11.71 -7.66 -16.87
C ALA A 259 11.78 -9.21 -17.01
N PRO A 260 12.65 -9.77 -17.86
CA PRO A 260 12.90 -11.19 -17.84
C PRO A 260 13.40 -11.61 -16.45
N TRP A 261 13.12 -12.86 -16.06
CA TRP A 261 13.60 -13.40 -14.79
C TRP A 261 15.13 -13.27 -14.70
N ILE A 262 15.64 -12.48 -13.75
CA ILE A 262 17.08 -12.34 -13.51
C ILE A 262 17.35 -12.96 -12.14
N GLU A 263 18.22 -13.98 -12.09
CA GLU A 263 18.59 -14.69 -10.87
C GLU A 263 19.39 -13.83 -9.87
N ARG A 264 19.88 -12.65 -10.27
CA ARG A 264 20.62 -11.72 -9.42
C ARG A 264 20.00 -10.32 -9.47
N PRO A 265 19.58 -9.76 -8.32
CA PRO A 265 19.15 -8.37 -8.26
C PRO A 265 20.32 -7.44 -8.60
N LEU A 266 20.10 -6.54 -9.56
CA LEU A 266 20.91 -5.34 -9.64
C LEU A 266 20.47 -4.46 -8.47
N VAL A 267 21.27 -4.40 -7.42
CA VAL A 267 21.10 -3.40 -6.36
C VAL A 267 21.45 -2.06 -7.00
N ASP A 268 20.44 -1.30 -7.38
CA ASP A 268 20.66 0.05 -7.85
C ASP A 268 21.24 0.89 -6.71
N SER A 269 22.27 1.67 -7.00
CA SER A 269 23.21 2.28 -6.06
C SER A 269 22.59 3.25 -5.04
N GLU A 270 21.30 3.61 -5.17
CA GLU A 270 20.66 4.58 -4.30
C GLU A 270 20.09 4.01 -2.99
N LEU A 271 19.77 2.71 -2.92
CA LEU A 271 19.40 2.05 -1.66
C LEU A 271 20.55 1.29 -0.99
N GLY A 272 21.67 1.04 -1.71
CA GLY A 272 22.74 0.13 -1.31
C GLY A 272 24.12 0.72 -1.06
N SER A 273 24.37 2.02 -1.21
CA SER A 273 25.70 2.60 -0.93
C SER A 273 25.78 3.26 0.43
N ASN A 274 26.15 2.49 1.45
CA ASN A 274 26.93 3.02 2.56
C ASN A 274 28.37 2.55 2.38
N GLN A 275 29.25 3.48 1.97
CA GLN A 275 30.65 3.46 2.39
C GLN A 275 30.77 3.98 3.81
#